data_dffb3cf43bd255e8194d1229df23dd87
#
_entry.id   dffb3cf43bd255e8194d1229df23dd87
#
_cell.length_a   1.000
_cell.length_b   1.000
_cell.length_c   1.000
_cell.angle_alpha   90.00
_cell.angle_beta   90.00
_cell.angle_gamma   90.00
#
_symmetry.space_group_name_H-M   'P 1'
#
loop_
_entity.id
_entity.type
_entity.pdbx_description
1 polymer ?
#
loop_
_entity_poly.entity_id
_entity_poly.type
_entity_poly.pdbx_seq_one_letter_code
_entity_poly.pdbx_strand_id
1 'polypeptide(L)'
;MKNMGRIFLILTLLLPVTVLVSSASLAETKIEATIFSYDGKDFVRTETTLTAEEQSAANTKLDRNSAAYKALVEKRSYTGPATLFGRDYKSNYAPLIGEDGKLTGALFVGVPK
;
A
#
# COMPACT_ATOMS: atom_id res chain seq x y z
N MET A 1 -19.24 18.74 -45.30
CA MET A 1 -19.77 17.60 -44.57
C MET A 1 -18.79 16.47 -44.41
N LYS A 2 -18.21 16.01 -45.49
CA LYS A 2 -17.25 14.88 -45.39
C LYS A 2 -16.01 15.22 -44.58
N ASN A 3 -15.53 16.47 -44.66
CA ASN A 3 -14.36 16.91 -43.94
C ASN A 3 -14.58 16.99 -42.42
N MET A 4 -15.78 17.30 -42.01
CA MET A 4 -16.08 17.41 -40.57
C MET A 4 -16.06 16.04 -39.90
N GLY A 5 -16.54 14.99 -40.60
CA GLY A 5 -16.47 13.66 -40.03
C GLY A 5 -15.04 13.17 -39.82
N ARG A 6 -14.16 13.54 -40.73
CA ARG A 6 -12.72 13.16 -40.59
C ARG A 6 -12.08 13.83 -39.40
N ILE A 7 -12.40 15.09 -39.12
CA ILE A 7 -11.88 15.83 -38.02
C ILE A 7 -12.29 15.19 -36.69
N PHE A 8 -13.54 14.79 -36.58
CA PHE A 8 -14.04 14.12 -35.38
C PHE A 8 -13.29 12.82 -35.11
N LEU A 9 -13.03 12.03 -36.14
CA LEU A 9 -12.32 10.77 -36.01
C LEU A 9 -10.91 10.98 -35.44
N ILE A 10 -10.21 12.01 -35.90
CA ILE A 10 -8.86 12.33 -35.42
C ILE A 10 -8.87 12.66 -33.94
N LEU A 11 -9.81 13.51 -33.49
CA LEU A 11 -9.92 13.90 -32.10
C LEU A 11 -10.24 12.72 -31.20
N THR A 12 -11.10 11.82 -31.66
CA THR A 12 -11.48 10.65 -30.90
C THR A 12 -10.31 9.72 -30.66
N LEU A 13 -9.43 9.59 -31.63
CA LEU A 13 -8.27 8.71 -31.53
C LEU A 13 -7.21 9.21 -30.54
N LEU A 14 -7.04 10.53 -30.44
CA LEU A 14 -6.01 11.10 -29.57
C LEU A 14 -6.27 10.87 -28.09
N LEU A 15 -7.52 11.01 -27.65
CA LEU A 15 -7.87 10.85 -26.24
C LEU A 15 -7.60 9.44 -25.70
N PRO A 16 -8.00 8.36 -26.39
CA PRO A 16 -7.71 7.01 -25.91
C PRO A 16 -6.22 6.72 -25.75
N VAL A 17 -5.39 7.23 -26.63
CA VAL A 17 -3.94 7.03 -26.55
C VAL A 17 -3.37 7.64 -25.26
N THR A 18 -3.78 8.86 -24.93
CA THR A 18 -3.33 9.53 -23.72
C THR A 18 -3.72 8.74 -22.46
N VAL A 19 -4.95 8.25 -22.42
CA VAL A 19 -5.44 7.47 -21.28
C VAL A 19 -4.62 6.19 -21.10
N LEU A 20 -4.32 5.49 -22.18
CA LEU A 20 -3.55 4.26 -22.15
C LEU A 20 -2.15 4.48 -21.58
N VAL A 21 -1.47 5.57 -21.97
CA VAL A 21 -0.15 5.89 -21.45
C VAL A 21 -0.20 6.13 -19.95
N SER A 22 -1.19 6.88 -19.47
CA SER A 22 -1.37 7.12 -18.04
C SER A 22 -1.63 5.84 -17.27
N SER A 23 -2.46 4.95 -17.80
CA SER A 23 -2.75 3.66 -17.18
C SER A 23 -1.50 2.79 -17.07
N ALA A 24 -0.67 2.76 -18.09
CA ALA A 24 0.57 2.00 -18.07
C ALA A 24 1.53 2.51 -17.00
N SER A 25 1.67 3.83 -16.85
CA SER A 25 2.52 4.42 -15.80
C SER A 25 2.04 4.06 -14.42
N LEU A 26 0.73 4.08 -14.18
CA LEU A 26 0.16 3.70 -12.89
C LEU A 26 0.37 2.22 -12.60
N ALA A 27 0.29 1.36 -13.61
CA ALA A 27 0.48 -0.07 -13.44
C ALA A 27 1.91 -0.44 -13.02
N GLU A 28 2.91 0.38 -13.36
CA GLU A 28 4.29 0.16 -12.96
C GLU A 28 4.54 0.49 -11.49
N THR A 29 3.72 1.36 -10.91
CA THR A 29 3.86 1.77 -9.51
C THR A 29 2.89 0.95 -8.68
N LYS A 30 3.40 -0.05 -7.98
CA LYS A 30 2.56 -0.91 -7.16
C LYS A 30 2.70 -0.51 -5.70
N ILE A 31 1.58 -0.09 -5.10
CA ILE A 31 1.51 0.26 -3.69
C ILE A 31 0.96 -0.93 -2.93
N GLU A 32 1.66 -1.32 -1.87
CA GLU A 32 1.18 -2.35 -0.96
C GLU A 32 0.56 -1.71 0.27
N ALA A 33 -0.42 -2.38 0.84
CA ALA A 33 -1.11 -1.88 2.02
C ALA A 33 -1.51 -3.03 2.95
N THR A 34 -1.53 -2.74 4.24
CA THR A 34 -1.92 -3.71 5.27
C THR A 34 -2.71 -3.03 6.37
N ILE A 35 -3.74 -3.72 6.84
CA ILE A 35 -4.46 -3.36 8.06
C ILE A 35 -4.08 -4.39 9.12
N PHE A 36 -3.58 -3.91 10.26
CA PHE A 36 -3.22 -4.75 11.40
C PHE A 36 -4.24 -4.59 12.52
N SER A 37 -4.51 -5.68 13.23
CA SER A 37 -5.12 -5.62 14.54
C SER A 37 -4.04 -5.83 15.59
N TYR A 38 -4.19 -5.22 16.76
CA TYR A 38 -3.24 -5.34 17.86
C TYR A 38 -3.90 -6.08 19.01
N ASP A 39 -3.27 -7.17 19.46
CA ASP A 39 -3.82 -8.04 20.51
C ASP A 39 -3.23 -7.79 21.90
N GLY A 40 -2.46 -6.71 22.05
CA GLY A 40 -1.73 -6.40 23.27
C GLY A 40 -0.26 -6.81 23.23
N LYS A 41 0.13 -7.60 22.28
CA LYS A 41 1.50 -8.06 22.05
C LYS A 41 1.93 -7.90 20.60
N ASP A 42 1.10 -8.38 19.68
CA ASP A 42 1.45 -8.46 18.27
C ASP A 42 0.49 -7.68 17.40
N PHE A 43 1.03 -7.19 16.30
CA PHE A 43 0.24 -6.65 15.21
C PHE A 43 0.06 -7.75 14.19
N VAL A 44 -1.18 -8.17 13.99
CA VAL A 44 -1.54 -9.26 13.08
C VAL A 44 -2.12 -8.66 11.81
N ARG A 45 -1.63 -9.09 10.65
CA ARG A 45 -2.14 -8.65 9.35
C ARG A 45 -3.51 -9.26 9.13
N THR A 46 -4.55 -8.45 9.31
CA THR A 46 -5.94 -8.91 9.08
C THR A 46 -6.30 -8.81 7.61
N GLU A 47 -5.84 -7.74 6.94
CA GLU A 47 -6.00 -7.58 5.50
C GLU A 47 -4.70 -7.03 4.93
N THR A 48 -4.24 -7.58 3.81
CA THR A 48 -2.98 -7.17 3.22
C THR A 48 -2.91 -7.51 1.74
N THR A 49 -2.23 -6.66 0.99
CA THR A 49 -1.87 -6.95 -0.39
C THR A 49 -0.55 -7.71 -0.48
N LEU A 50 0.20 -7.81 0.62
CA LEU A 50 1.48 -8.51 0.66
C LEU A 50 1.30 -10.01 0.50
N THR A 51 2.29 -10.64 -0.11
CA THR A 51 2.32 -12.09 -0.28
C THR A 51 3.61 -12.66 0.30
N ALA A 52 3.52 -13.86 0.83
CA ALA A 52 4.65 -14.65 1.27
C ALA A 52 4.58 -15.98 0.53
N GLU A 53 5.63 -16.33 -0.22
CA GLU A 53 5.68 -17.57 -0.99
C GLU A 53 4.45 -17.73 -1.91
N GLU A 54 4.08 -16.66 -2.62
CA GLU A 54 2.95 -16.62 -3.56
C GLU A 54 1.57 -16.73 -2.92
N GLN A 55 1.49 -16.71 -1.60
CA GLN A 55 0.23 -16.73 -0.88
C GLN A 55 0.04 -15.43 -0.11
N SER A 56 -1.20 -15.09 0.22
CA SER A 56 -1.48 -13.90 1.02
C SER A 56 -0.73 -13.96 2.36
N ALA A 57 -0.16 -12.83 2.77
CA ALA A 57 0.49 -12.72 4.07
C ALA A 57 -0.51 -12.46 5.20
N ALA A 58 -1.81 -12.58 4.97
CA ALA A 58 -2.83 -12.44 6.01
C ALA A 58 -2.59 -13.40 7.16
N ASN A 59 -2.91 -12.97 8.37
CA ASN A 59 -2.71 -13.70 9.62
C ASN A 59 -1.24 -13.85 10.04
N THR A 60 -0.32 -13.19 9.37
CA THR A 60 1.06 -13.13 9.83
C THR A 60 1.28 -11.91 10.72
N LYS A 61 2.32 -11.96 11.52
CA LYS A 61 2.62 -10.93 12.50
C LYS A 61 3.75 -10.03 12.08
N LEU A 62 3.68 -8.76 12.48
CA LEU A 62 4.79 -7.83 12.33
C LEU A 62 5.93 -8.26 13.25
N ASP A 63 7.16 -8.23 12.74
CA ASP A 63 8.35 -8.58 13.52
C ASP A 63 8.51 -7.62 14.70
N ARG A 64 8.59 -8.18 15.91
CA ARG A 64 8.76 -7.39 17.14
C ARG A 64 10.11 -6.66 17.21
N ASN A 65 11.08 -7.11 16.46
CA ASN A 65 12.40 -6.46 16.41
C ASN A 65 12.46 -5.34 15.39
N SER A 66 11.42 -5.14 14.60
CA SER A 66 11.40 -4.09 13.57
C SER A 66 11.28 -2.70 14.19
N ALA A 67 11.82 -1.71 13.51
CA ALA A 67 11.68 -0.31 13.92
C ALA A 67 10.20 0.12 13.93
N ALA A 68 9.41 -0.40 13.00
CA ALA A 68 7.98 -0.12 12.94
C ALA A 68 7.26 -0.62 14.20
N TYR A 69 7.52 -1.86 14.60
CA TYR A 69 6.91 -2.40 15.83
C TYR A 69 7.23 -1.52 17.03
N LYS A 70 8.50 -1.17 17.21
CA LYS A 70 8.94 -0.37 18.35
C LYS A 70 8.27 1.00 18.40
N ALA A 71 8.09 1.63 17.25
CA ALA A 71 7.39 2.91 17.19
C ALA A 71 5.90 2.76 17.49
N LEU A 72 5.27 1.76 16.90
CA LEU A 72 3.82 1.56 17.02
C LEU A 72 3.38 1.25 18.45
N VAL A 73 4.13 0.45 19.19
CA VAL A 73 3.78 0.14 20.58
C VAL A 73 3.89 1.39 21.48
N GLU A 74 4.64 2.39 21.06
CA GLU A 74 4.70 3.69 21.71
C GLU A 74 3.70 4.68 21.13
N LYS A 75 2.78 4.21 20.28
CA LYS A 75 1.75 5.04 19.62
C LYS A 75 2.35 6.09 18.70
N ARG A 76 3.49 5.79 18.09
CA ARG A 76 4.16 6.67 17.13
C ARG A 76 4.14 6.04 15.74
N SER A 77 4.09 6.90 14.73
CA SER A 77 4.23 6.46 13.33
C SER A 77 5.69 6.15 13.03
N TYR A 78 5.89 5.27 12.05
CA TYR A 78 7.22 4.98 11.52
C TYR A 78 7.21 5.25 10.02
N THR A 79 8.19 6.02 9.54
CA THR A 79 8.42 6.24 8.11
C THR A 79 9.86 5.89 7.83
N GLY A 80 10.09 4.98 6.91
CA GLY A 80 11.44 4.56 6.57
C GLY A 80 11.47 3.24 5.82
N PRO A 81 12.66 2.66 5.67
CA PRO A 81 12.81 1.39 4.96
C PRO A 81 12.22 0.24 5.77
N ALA A 82 11.68 -0.74 5.07
CA ALA A 82 11.24 -2.00 5.66
C ALA A 82 11.51 -3.13 4.68
N THR A 83 11.96 -4.27 5.19
CA THR A 83 12.11 -5.47 4.39
C THR A 83 11.02 -6.44 4.83
N LEU A 84 10.12 -6.79 3.91
CA LEU A 84 8.98 -7.64 4.18
C LEU A 84 8.96 -8.77 3.17
N PHE A 85 8.98 -10.00 3.67
CA PHE A 85 8.93 -11.20 2.84
C PHE A 85 9.97 -11.18 1.71
N GLY A 86 11.21 -10.75 2.06
CA GLY A 86 12.32 -10.72 1.13
C GLY A 86 12.35 -9.54 0.16
N ARG A 87 11.47 -8.56 0.32
CA ARG A 87 11.43 -7.38 -0.55
C ARG A 87 11.60 -6.11 0.27
N ASP A 88 12.28 -5.13 -0.32
CA ASP A 88 12.52 -3.84 0.30
C ASP A 88 11.47 -2.82 -0.10
N TYR A 89 11.03 -2.05 0.86
CA TYR A 89 10.00 -1.03 0.67
C TYR A 89 10.40 0.28 1.32
N LYS A 90 9.92 1.37 0.74
CA LYS A 90 9.75 2.63 1.47
C LYS A 90 8.40 2.54 2.14
N SER A 91 8.36 2.64 3.45
CA SER A 91 7.16 2.33 4.21
C SER A 91 6.71 3.47 5.11
N ASN A 92 5.42 3.47 5.38
CA ASN A 92 4.81 4.30 6.39
C ASN A 92 3.89 3.41 7.22
N TYR A 93 4.09 3.41 8.53
CA TYR A 93 3.21 2.73 9.47
C TYR A 93 2.59 3.76 10.38
N ALA A 94 1.28 3.69 10.60
CA ALA A 94 0.57 4.60 11.47
C ALA A 94 -0.23 3.81 12.50
N PRO A 95 -0.19 4.20 13.79
CA PRO A 95 -0.97 3.50 14.81
C PRO A 95 -2.45 3.86 14.70
N LEU A 96 -3.31 2.89 14.98
CA LEU A 96 -4.74 3.11 15.15
C LEU A 96 -5.04 3.15 16.63
N ILE A 97 -5.56 4.26 17.09
CA ILE A 97 -5.80 4.50 18.51
C ILE A 97 -7.30 4.73 18.70
N GLY A 98 -7.89 3.98 19.63
CA GLY A 98 -9.30 4.08 19.95
C GLY A 98 -9.64 5.35 20.75
N GLU A 99 -10.92 5.60 20.93
CA GLU A 99 -11.40 6.77 21.68
C GLU A 99 -10.91 6.79 23.12
N ASP A 100 -10.65 5.62 23.68
CA ASP A 100 -10.10 5.49 25.04
C ASP A 100 -8.58 5.67 25.11
N GLY A 101 -7.95 6.01 24.01
CA GLY A 101 -6.51 6.20 23.93
C GLY A 101 -5.71 4.91 23.80
N LYS A 102 -6.38 3.76 23.68
CA LYS A 102 -5.69 2.47 23.57
C LYS A 102 -5.34 2.15 22.13
N LEU A 103 -4.19 1.51 21.95
CA LEU A 103 -3.72 1.03 20.66
C LEU A 103 -4.59 -0.16 20.21
N THR A 104 -5.20 -0.05 19.04
CA THR A 104 -6.11 -1.08 18.52
C THR A 104 -5.55 -1.78 17.28
N GLY A 105 -4.62 -1.16 16.59
CA GLY A 105 -4.06 -1.72 15.37
C GLY A 105 -3.09 -0.75 14.72
N ALA A 106 -2.87 -0.95 13.44
CA ALA A 106 -2.01 -0.08 12.64
C ALA A 106 -2.35 -0.20 11.16
N LEU A 107 -1.94 0.82 10.41
CA LEU A 107 -2.01 0.81 8.95
C LEU A 107 -0.60 0.85 8.40
N PHE A 108 -0.35 0.10 7.33
CA PHE A 108 0.90 0.11 6.59
C PHE A 108 0.63 0.46 5.13
N VAL A 109 1.48 1.32 4.59
CA VAL A 109 1.55 1.58 3.15
C VAL A 109 3.01 1.51 2.75
N GLY A 110 3.30 0.77 1.70
CA GLY A 110 4.67 0.59 1.22
C GLY A 110 4.77 0.67 -0.29
N VAL A 111 5.87 1.24 -0.75
CA VAL A 111 6.21 1.32 -2.17
C VAL A 111 7.49 0.53 -2.36
N PRO A 112 7.52 -0.46 -3.27
CA PRO A 112 8.73 -1.23 -3.54
C PRO A 112 9.87 -0.32 -4.00
N LYS A 113 11.06 -0.63 -3.54
CA LYS A 113 12.27 0.07 -4.00
C LYS A 113 12.81 -0.54 -5.28
#